data_f747bca3e2edd910632430687d964c5d
#
_entry.id   f747bca3e2edd910632430687d964c5d
#
_cell.length_a   1.000
_cell.length_b   1.000
_cell.length_c   1.000
_cell.angle_alpha   90.00
_cell.angle_beta   90.00
_cell.angle_gamma   90.00
#
_symmetry.space_group_name_H-M   'P 1'
#
loop_
_entity.id
_entity.type
_entity.pdbx_description
1 polymer ?
#
loop_
_entity_poly.entity_id
_entity_poly.type
_entity_poly.pdbx_seq_one_letter_code
_entity_poly.pdbx_strand_id
1 'polypeptide(L)'
;MITYTKLPIEKIEYLDRPEFHKEEIKFKESLLNSMKKYGMIDPVYAEYGHHYGKKIKVIVGNNRMTAAKILGYKEVPIIINSYDPNYKPKGRELKSDDEIRSLFKLGKDLQIRRNKDGMIDQIMPPWYEKVKDKYEF
;
A
#
# COMPACT_ATOMS: atom_id res chain seq x y z
N MET A 1 15.84 -0.34 -2.98
CA MET A 1 15.71 -1.23 -1.81
C MET A 1 14.25 -1.31 -1.41
N ILE A 2 13.77 -2.50 -1.20
CA ILE A 2 12.39 -2.74 -0.79
C ILE A 2 12.39 -3.28 0.62
N THR A 3 11.65 -2.62 1.51
CA THR A 3 11.64 -2.94 2.93
C THR A 3 10.19 -3.07 3.43
N TYR A 4 9.91 -4.14 4.17
CA TYR A 4 8.68 -4.31 4.91
C TYR A 4 8.87 -3.83 6.34
N THR A 5 7.94 -3.01 6.81
CA THR A 5 7.96 -2.49 8.17
C THR A 5 6.56 -2.09 8.63
N LYS A 6 6.48 -1.55 9.84
CA LYS A 6 5.29 -0.88 10.35
C LYS A 6 5.68 0.56 10.65
N LEU A 7 4.84 1.51 10.24
CA LEU A 7 5.08 2.94 10.48
C LEU A 7 3.85 3.62 11.05
N PRO A 8 4.06 4.65 11.89
CA PRO A 8 2.98 5.54 12.28
C PRO A 8 2.34 6.19 11.06
N ILE A 9 1.01 6.30 11.07
CA ILE A 9 0.26 6.90 9.96
C ILE A 9 0.73 8.32 9.67
N GLU A 10 1.08 9.08 10.70
CA GLU A 10 1.54 10.46 10.59
C GLU A 10 2.82 10.65 9.77
N LYS A 11 3.62 9.59 9.61
CA LYS A 11 4.85 9.62 8.82
C LYS A 11 4.66 9.24 7.36
N ILE A 12 3.43 8.93 6.97
CA ILE A 12 3.11 8.41 5.65
C ILE A 12 2.21 9.40 4.94
N GLU A 13 2.58 9.79 3.72
CA GLU A 13 1.69 10.56 2.86
C GLU A 13 0.80 9.62 2.05
N TYR A 14 -0.47 9.95 1.97
CA TYR A 14 -1.45 9.21 1.20
C TYR A 14 -2.57 10.14 0.75
N LEU A 15 -3.28 9.71 -0.29
CA LEU A 15 -4.47 10.41 -0.75
C LEU A 15 -5.63 10.08 0.19
N ASP A 16 -6.00 11.04 1.02
CA ASP A 16 -7.15 10.90 1.92
C ASP A 16 -8.44 11.02 1.11
N ARG A 17 -9.31 10.03 1.23
CA ARG A 17 -10.55 9.96 0.46
C ARG A 17 -11.75 9.82 1.41
N PRO A 18 -12.08 10.87 2.18
CA PRO A 18 -13.16 10.82 3.16
C PRO A 18 -14.54 10.66 2.52
N GLU A 19 -14.69 11.11 1.27
CA GLU A 19 -15.93 11.02 0.52
C GLU A 19 -15.81 10.03 -0.62
N PHE A 20 -16.83 9.19 -0.75
CA PHE A 20 -16.92 8.17 -1.80
C PHE A 20 -18.17 8.43 -2.63
N HIS A 21 -18.11 8.10 -3.92
CA HIS A 21 -19.32 8.04 -4.75
C HIS A 21 -20.28 6.97 -4.23
N LYS A 22 -21.56 7.07 -4.59
CA LYS A 22 -22.60 6.14 -4.08
C LYS A 22 -22.23 4.67 -4.28
N GLU A 23 -21.59 4.32 -5.40
CA GLU A 23 -21.14 2.95 -5.67
C GLU A 23 -19.98 2.53 -4.79
N GLU A 24 -19.18 3.48 -4.33
CA GLU A 24 -18.03 3.25 -3.48
C GLU A 24 -18.39 3.14 -1.99
N ILE A 25 -19.57 3.62 -1.59
CA ILE A 25 -20.01 3.57 -0.19
C ILE A 25 -20.05 2.14 0.32
N LYS A 26 -20.60 1.22 -0.46
CA LYS A 26 -20.63 -0.21 -0.09
C LYS A 26 -19.22 -0.79 0.03
N PHE A 27 -18.33 -0.41 -0.89
CA PHE A 27 -16.92 -0.82 -0.84
C PHE A 27 -16.25 -0.28 0.43
N LYS A 28 -16.47 0.99 0.74
CA LYS A 28 -15.94 1.61 1.97
C LYS A 28 -16.44 0.91 3.23
N GLU A 29 -17.76 0.64 3.31
CA GLU A 29 -18.35 -0.05 4.47
C GLU A 29 -17.76 -1.45 4.63
N SER A 30 -17.63 -2.20 3.54
CA SER A 30 -17.02 -3.52 3.55
C SER A 30 -15.56 -3.47 4.01
N LEU A 31 -14.81 -2.48 3.53
CA LEU A 31 -13.41 -2.29 3.91
C LEU A 31 -13.30 -1.94 5.41
N LEU A 32 -14.11 -1.00 5.89
CA LEU A 32 -14.13 -0.62 7.31
C LEU A 32 -14.48 -1.81 8.20
N ASN A 33 -15.51 -2.58 7.83
CA ASN A 33 -15.93 -3.76 8.59
C ASN A 33 -14.83 -4.83 8.62
N SER A 34 -14.19 -5.08 7.49
CA SER A 34 -13.08 -6.03 7.40
C SER A 34 -11.92 -5.59 8.27
N MET A 35 -11.51 -4.34 8.18
CA MET A 35 -10.37 -3.81 8.94
C MET A 35 -10.68 -3.72 10.43
N LYS A 36 -11.93 -3.42 10.81
CA LYS A 36 -12.35 -3.42 12.21
C LYS A 36 -12.27 -4.83 12.81
N LYS A 37 -12.63 -5.85 12.04
CA LYS A 37 -12.68 -7.23 12.51
C LYS A 37 -11.32 -7.93 12.47
N TYR A 38 -10.56 -7.74 11.38
CA TYR A 38 -9.34 -8.50 11.09
C TYR A 38 -8.06 -7.67 11.11
N GLY A 39 -8.16 -6.36 11.20
CA GLY A 39 -7.03 -5.47 11.02
C GLY A 39 -6.68 -5.26 9.55
N MET A 40 -5.56 -4.61 9.30
CA MET A 40 -5.01 -4.46 7.95
C MET A 40 -4.20 -5.71 7.64
N ILE A 41 -4.81 -6.63 6.87
CA ILE A 41 -4.22 -7.94 6.59
C ILE A 41 -3.02 -7.82 5.65
N ASP A 42 -3.21 -7.10 4.53
CA ASP A 42 -2.16 -6.89 3.54
C ASP A 42 -1.49 -5.53 3.75
N PRO A 43 -0.16 -5.43 3.58
CA PRO A 43 0.52 -4.15 3.69
C PRO A 43 0.15 -3.19 2.56
N VAL A 44 0.27 -1.89 2.80
CA VAL A 44 0.19 -0.88 1.74
C VAL A 44 1.56 -0.77 1.07
N TYR A 45 1.59 -0.30 -0.16
CA TYR A 45 2.82 -0.08 -0.91
C TYR A 45 3.09 1.41 -1.09
N ALA A 46 4.30 1.82 -0.78
CA ALA A 46 4.73 3.21 -0.89
C ALA A 46 6.10 3.33 -1.57
N GLU A 47 6.38 4.51 -2.08
CA GLU A 47 7.66 4.86 -2.68
C GLU A 47 8.30 6.02 -1.94
N TYR A 48 9.63 6.09 -2.01
CA TYR A 48 10.44 7.16 -1.44
C TYR A 48 11.56 7.53 -2.40
N GLY A 49 11.74 8.83 -2.64
CA GLY A 49 12.94 9.33 -3.31
C GLY A 49 12.92 9.29 -4.83
N HIS A 50 11.80 8.98 -5.47
CA HIS A 50 11.67 8.96 -6.93
C HIS A 50 10.88 10.18 -7.42
N HIS A 51 9.58 10.02 -7.68
CA HIS A 51 8.73 11.12 -8.13
C HIS A 51 8.30 12.04 -7.00
N TYR A 52 8.33 11.58 -5.76
CA TYR A 52 7.74 12.26 -4.60
C TYR A 52 8.77 12.86 -3.64
N GLY A 53 10.05 12.92 -4.05
CA GLY A 53 11.09 13.49 -3.21
C GLY A 53 11.35 12.69 -1.93
N LYS A 54 11.69 13.38 -0.85
CA LYS A 54 12.04 12.77 0.44
C LYS A 54 10.81 12.50 1.31
N LYS A 55 9.78 11.89 0.72
CA LYS A 55 8.54 11.58 1.41
C LYS A 55 8.14 10.13 1.13
N ILE A 56 7.55 9.49 2.13
CA ILE A 56 6.97 8.15 1.98
C ILE A 56 5.56 8.34 1.45
N LYS A 57 5.36 8.04 0.17
CA LYS A 57 4.09 8.26 -0.52
C LYS A 57 3.43 6.94 -0.88
N VAL A 58 2.22 6.71 -0.37
CA VAL A 58 1.43 5.52 -0.71
C VAL A 58 1.00 5.57 -2.18
N ILE A 59 1.30 4.50 -2.89
CA ILE A 59 0.92 4.30 -4.29
C ILE A 59 -0.27 3.34 -4.38
N VAL A 60 -0.26 2.26 -3.59
CA VAL A 60 -1.33 1.28 -3.54
C VAL A 60 -1.80 1.14 -2.10
N GLY A 61 -3.08 1.37 -1.86
CA GLY A 61 -3.68 1.25 -0.54
C GLY A 61 -4.18 2.56 0.06
N ASN A 62 -4.40 3.60 -0.73
CA ASN A 62 -4.92 4.89 -0.23
C ASN A 62 -6.27 4.72 0.47
N ASN A 63 -7.15 3.87 -0.04
CA ASN A 63 -8.45 3.59 0.61
C ASN A 63 -8.25 2.92 1.96
N ARG A 64 -7.30 1.99 2.07
CA ARG A 64 -6.96 1.34 3.35
C ARG A 64 -6.35 2.33 4.33
N MET A 65 -5.56 3.28 3.86
CA MET A 65 -5.01 4.35 4.71
C MET A 65 -6.12 5.24 5.26
N THR A 66 -7.07 5.64 4.42
CA THR A 66 -8.23 6.43 4.85
C THR A 66 -9.05 5.65 5.89
N ALA A 67 -9.31 4.37 5.65
CA ALA A 67 -10.02 3.52 6.59
C ALA A 67 -9.26 3.37 7.91
N ALA A 68 -7.95 3.21 7.86
CA ALA A 68 -7.11 3.13 9.06
C ALA A 68 -7.20 4.41 9.90
N LYS A 69 -7.18 5.55 9.25
CA LYS A 69 -7.37 6.84 9.91
C LYS A 69 -8.73 6.93 10.60
N ILE A 70 -9.80 6.56 9.90
CA ILE A 70 -11.17 6.57 10.44
C ILE A 70 -11.28 5.64 11.67
N LEU A 71 -10.65 4.48 11.61
CA LEU A 71 -10.68 3.48 12.69
C LEU A 71 -9.71 3.78 13.84
N GLY A 72 -8.91 4.84 13.71
CA GLY A 72 -7.98 5.26 14.77
C GLY A 72 -6.72 4.41 14.87
N TYR A 73 -6.28 3.79 13.78
CA TYR A 73 -5.00 3.06 13.77
C TYR A 73 -3.85 4.01 14.05
N LYS A 74 -2.89 3.57 14.85
CA LYS A 74 -1.68 4.34 15.14
C LYS A 74 -0.58 4.05 14.13
N GLU A 75 -0.49 2.81 13.67
CA GLU A 75 0.51 2.37 12.68
C GLU A 75 -0.10 1.40 11.68
N VAL A 76 0.56 1.25 10.55
CA VAL A 76 0.14 0.34 9.49
C VAL A 76 1.30 -0.47 8.96
N PRO A 77 1.07 -1.71 8.49
CA PRO A 77 2.08 -2.47 7.77
C PRO A 77 2.29 -1.87 6.38
N ILE A 78 3.54 -1.71 5.98
CA ILE A 78 3.90 -1.00 4.76
C ILE A 78 5.11 -1.63 4.09
N ILE A 79 5.07 -1.70 2.77
CA ILE A 79 6.23 -2.00 1.93
C ILE A 79 6.70 -0.69 1.33
N ILE A 80 7.96 -0.33 1.58
CA ILE A 80 8.56 0.90 1.07
C ILE A 80 9.59 0.55 0.02
N ASN A 81 9.43 1.10 -1.18
CA ASN A 81 10.42 1.03 -2.23
C ASN A 81 11.22 2.33 -2.21
N SER A 82 12.44 2.28 -1.69
CA SER A 82 13.34 3.44 -1.64
C SER A 82 14.21 3.48 -2.88
N TYR A 83 14.11 4.58 -3.62
CA TYR A 83 14.97 4.89 -4.77
C TYR A 83 16.18 5.75 -4.37
N ASP A 84 16.23 6.16 -3.10
CA ASP A 84 17.34 6.95 -2.56
C ASP A 84 18.31 6.01 -1.84
N PRO A 85 19.57 5.88 -2.32
CA PRO A 85 20.55 5.00 -1.69
C PRO A 85 20.93 5.44 -0.27
N ASN A 86 20.64 6.69 0.09
CA ASN A 86 20.92 7.22 1.42
C ASN A 86 19.75 7.01 2.40
N TYR A 87 18.60 6.56 1.92
CA TYR A 87 17.46 6.27 2.75
C TYR A 87 17.19 4.76 2.79
N LYS A 88 17.43 4.17 3.95
CA LYS A 88 17.20 2.74 4.19
C LYS A 88 16.24 2.60 5.37
N PRO A 89 14.95 2.37 5.11
CA PRO A 89 13.99 2.19 6.21
C PRO A 89 14.40 1.03 7.10
N LYS A 90 14.14 1.16 8.40
CA LYS A 90 14.30 0.04 9.31
C LYS A 90 13.20 -0.98 9.04
N GLY A 91 13.57 -2.24 8.94
CA GLY A 91 12.63 -3.30 8.70
C GLY A 91 13.27 -4.47 7.96
N ARG A 92 12.41 -5.35 7.47
CA ARG A 92 12.86 -6.53 6.73
C ARG A 92 13.05 -6.17 5.26
N GLU A 93 14.28 -6.31 4.77
CA GLU A 93 14.57 -6.14 3.35
C GLU A 93 13.99 -7.30 2.53
N LEU A 94 13.27 -6.97 1.45
CA LEU A 94 12.69 -7.94 0.54
C LEU A 94 13.53 -7.98 -0.74
N LYS A 95 14.07 -9.16 -1.05
CA LYS A 95 15.03 -9.33 -2.15
C LYS A 95 14.44 -9.99 -3.39
N SER A 96 13.28 -10.64 -3.26
CA SER A 96 12.65 -11.36 -4.38
C SER A 96 11.16 -11.08 -4.43
N ASP A 97 10.58 -11.33 -5.61
CA ASP A 97 9.13 -11.24 -5.80
C ASP A 97 8.38 -12.23 -4.90
N ASP A 98 8.96 -13.40 -4.66
CA ASP A 98 8.36 -14.40 -3.78
C ASP A 98 8.30 -13.91 -2.33
N GLU A 99 9.35 -13.24 -1.85
CA GLU A 99 9.33 -12.62 -0.53
C GLU A 99 8.25 -11.55 -0.42
N ILE A 100 8.08 -10.72 -1.45
CA ILE A 100 7.02 -9.70 -1.49
C ILE A 100 5.66 -10.37 -1.46
N ARG A 101 5.42 -11.36 -2.32
CA ARG A 101 4.15 -12.08 -2.38
C ARG A 101 3.80 -12.79 -1.07
N SER A 102 4.80 -13.26 -0.35
CA SER A 102 4.60 -13.97 0.93
C SER A 102 3.93 -13.09 2.00
N LEU A 103 4.03 -11.77 1.87
CA LEU A 103 3.42 -10.83 2.81
C LEU A 103 1.95 -10.56 2.54
N PHE A 104 1.45 -10.97 1.38
CA PHE A 104 0.06 -10.75 0.99
C PHE A 104 -0.75 -12.02 1.22
N LYS A 105 -1.81 -11.91 2.00
CA LYS A 105 -2.74 -13.02 2.27
C LYS A 105 -3.95 -12.98 1.36
N LEU A 106 -4.47 -11.78 1.11
CA LEU A 106 -5.62 -11.56 0.24
C LEU A 106 -5.22 -11.38 -1.22
N GLY A 107 -4.04 -10.84 -1.46
CA GLY A 107 -3.49 -10.60 -2.77
C GLY A 107 -2.42 -11.61 -3.19
N LYS A 108 -2.70 -12.91 -3.06
CA LYS A 108 -1.73 -13.97 -3.41
C LYS A 108 -1.24 -13.90 -4.85
N ASP A 109 -2.11 -13.48 -5.76
CA ASP A 109 -1.80 -13.36 -7.19
C ASP A 109 -1.35 -11.94 -7.54
N LEU A 110 -0.70 -11.29 -6.61
CA LEU A 110 -0.17 -9.94 -6.76
C LEU A 110 0.67 -9.82 -8.02
N GLN A 111 0.39 -8.80 -8.82
CA GLN A 111 1.19 -8.46 -9.99
C GLN A 111 2.29 -7.48 -9.61
N ILE A 112 3.51 -7.86 -9.90
CA ILE A 112 4.68 -7.03 -9.67
C ILE A 112 5.23 -6.62 -11.03
N ARG A 113 5.20 -5.32 -11.32
CA ARG A 113 5.80 -4.76 -12.53
C ARG A 113 7.19 -4.26 -12.23
N ARG A 114 8.10 -4.56 -13.14
CA ARG A 114 9.46 -4.03 -13.10
C ARG A 114 9.69 -3.16 -14.33
N ASN A 115 10.48 -2.09 -14.16
CA ASN A 115 10.94 -1.27 -15.28
C ASN A 115 12.16 -1.91 -15.96
N LYS A 116 12.67 -1.25 -17.00
CA LYS A 116 13.85 -1.73 -17.75
C LYS A 116 15.11 -1.90 -16.91
N ASP A 117 15.22 -1.20 -15.79
CA ASP A 117 16.35 -1.28 -14.86
C ASP A 117 16.17 -2.37 -13.82
N GLY A 118 15.10 -3.17 -13.90
CA GLY A 118 14.80 -4.23 -12.96
C GLY A 118 14.20 -3.77 -11.65
N MET A 119 13.91 -2.50 -11.49
CA MET A 119 13.30 -1.95 -10.28
C MET A 119 11.79 -2.13 -10.31
N ILE A 120 11.20 -2.28 -9.14
CA ILE A 120 9.74 -2.39 -9.03
C ILE A 120 9.12 -1.06 -9.40
N ASP A 121 8.32 -1.09 -10.46
CA ASP A 121 7.58 0.05 -10.96
C ASP A 121 6.19 0.14 -10.34
N GLN A 122 5.54 -1.01 -10.13
CA GLN A 122 4.22 -1.06 -9.55
C GLN A 122 3.91 -2.41 -8.92
N ILE A 123 3.17 -2.38 -7.81
CA ILE A 123 2.58 -3.57 -7.19
C ILE A 123 1.06 -3.40 -7.23
N MET A 124 0.36 -4.32 -7.89
CA MET A 124 -1.09 -4.26 -8.05
C MET A 124 -1.76 -5.50 -7.48
N PRO A 125 -2.82 -5.34 -6.70
CA PRO A 125 -3.63 -6.48 -6.25
C PRO A 125 -4.36 -7.12 -7.44
N PRO A 126 -4.66 -8.44 -7.37
CA PRO A 126 -5.28 -9.16 -8.47
C PRO A 126 -6.66 -8.65 -8.85
N TRP A 127 -7.39 -8.05 -7.90
CA TRP A 127 -8.71 -7.48 -8.17
C TRP A 127 -8.66 -6.11 -8.87
N TYR A 128 -7.49 -5.53 -9.00
CA TYR A 128 -7.32 -4.20 -9.60
C TYR A 128 -7.91 -4.12 -11.01
N GLU A 129 -7.63 -5.11 -11.86
CA GLU A 129 -8.11 -5.14 -13.24
C GLU A 129 -9.65 -5.13 -13.33
N LYS A 130 -10.34 -5.68 -12.33
CA LYS A 130 -11.80 -5.73 -12.29
C LYS A 130 -12.44 -4.41 -11.90
N VAL A 131 -11.72 -3.56 -11.18
CA VAL A 131 -12.30 -2.37 -10.55
C VAL A 131 -11.57 -1.07 -10.88
N LYS A 132 -10.48 -1.13 -11.65
CA LYS A 132 -9.66 0.05 -11.98
C LYS A 132 -10.45 1.17 -12.66
N ASP A 133 -11.49 0.81 -13.41
CA ASP A 133 -12.32 1.78 -14.12
C ASP A 133 -13.38 2.41 -13.22
N LYS A 134 -13.61 1.83 -12.04
CA LYS A 134 -14.61 2.30 -11.06
C LYS A 134 -13.98 3.05 -9.89
N TYR A 135 -12.81 2.65 -9.48
CA TYR A 135 -12.14 3.16 -8.27
C TYR A 135 -10.71 3.55 -8.57
N GLU A 136 -10.24 4.61 -7.92
CA GLU A 136 -8.82 4.96 -7.87
C GLU A 136 -8.18 4.29 -6.65
N PHE A 137 -7.06 3.67 -6.90
CA PHE A 137 -6.32 2.97 -5.85
C PHE A 137 -4.99 3.63 -5.57
#